data_07ba1d0499a41dd6293ed04d5c25d471
#
_entry.id   07ba1d0499a41dd6293ed04d5c25d471
#
_cell.length_a   1.000
_cell.length_b   1.000
_cell.length_c   1.000
_cell.angle_alpha   90.00
_cell.angle_beta   90.00
_cell.angle_gamma   90.00
#
_symmetry.space_group_name_H-M   'P 1'
#
loop_
_entity.id
_entity.type
_entity.pdbx_description
1 polymer ?
#
loop_
_entity_poly.entity_id
_entity_poly.type
_entity_poly.pdbx_seq_one_letter_code
_entity_poly.pdbx_strand_id
1 'polypeptide(L)'
;MKKLLVAIFLFSMLFTAGCEDDESSVDPPTARFTYVVDEDNGLIVTFTNASLDADTYSWDFGDSESSTEMSPSHTYAADGEYTVTLTATNSGGSTSASETLTLTSVLTLADLNDTWKVAPEAGALAVGPSQGDGSWWSLSEADVTTRACFMDDKYTLNADGSFSIVMDGETWLEGFQGVDSDQCGAPVAPHDGSGSYTYEATETTLTLSGEGAFMGLPKANNAGELPNVDVPTSITYTIIEFVRDGAGKRLVLDIECGTGVWWRFTFVSQ
;
A
#
# COMPACT_ATOMS: atom_id res chain seq x y z
N MET A 1 11.97 13.49 -18.13
CA MET A 1 11.55 14.91 -18.26
C MET A 1 10.59 15.16 -17.12
N LYS A 2 11.08 15.82 -16.07
CA LYS A 2 10.32 16.09 -14.84
C LYS A 2 9.14 17.00 -15.14
N LYS A 3 7.93 16.57 -14.84
CA LYS A 3 6.72 17.41 -14.94
C LYS A 3 6.49 18.08 -13.60
N LEU A 4 6.85 19.36 -13.51
CA LEU A 4 6.56 20.23 -12.37
C LEU A 4 5.10 20.69 -12.48
N LEU A 5 4.23 20.25 -11.59
CA LEU A 5 2.86 20.76 -11.44
C LEU A 5 2.88 21.88 -10.40
N VAL A 6 2.84 23.13 -10.89
CA VAL A 6 2.70 24.34 -10.05
C VAL A 6 1.25 24.81 -10.17
N ALA A 7 0.50 24.73 -9.08
CA ALA A 7 -0.83 25.33 -8.98
C ALA A 7 -0.73 26.74 -8.40
N ILE A 8 -1.09 27.76 -9.19
CA ILE A 8 -1.14 29.16 -8.76
C ILE A 8 -2.61 29.57 -8.68
N PHE A 9 -3.11 29.87 -7.47
CA PHE A 9 -4.44 30.44 -7.27
C PHE A 9 -4.36 31.95 -7.02
N LEU A 10 -5.09 32.73 -7.83
CA LEU A 10 -5.34 34.14 -7.64
C LEU A 10 -6.68 34.35 -6.94
N PHE A 11 -6.66 34.89 -5.72
CA PHE A 11 -7.86 35.32 -5.00
C PHE A 11 -7.99 36.85 -5.07
N SER A 12 -9.13 37.31 -5.57
CA SER A 12 -9.46 38.76 -5.72
C SER A 12 -10.16 39.28 -4.47
N MET A 13 -9.60 40.26 -3.83
CA MET A 13 -10.15 40.95 -2.66
C MET A 13 -10.75 42.29 -3.06
N LEU A 14 -12.00 42.51 -2.72
CA LEU A 14 -12.70 43.82 -2.86
C LEU A 14 -12.32 44.72 -1.66
N PHE A 15 -11.83 45.90 -1.96
CA PHE A 15 -11.59 46.95 -0.95
C PHE A 15 -12.80 47.87 -0.81
N THR A 16 -13.26 48.10 0.43
CA THR A 16 -14.10 49.24 0.81
C THR A 16 -13.26 50.22 1.57
N ALA A 17 -13.16 51.45 1.06
CA ALA A 17 -12.45 52.55 1.70
C ALA A 17 -13.33 53.18 2.79
N GLY A 18 -12.79 53.27 4.01
CA GLY A 18 -13.31 54.08 5.11
C GLY A 18 -12.16 54.74 5.82
N CYS A 19 -12.24 56.07 6.08
CA CYS A 19 -11.21 56.94 6.58
C CYS A 19 -10.87 56.84 8.05
N GLU A 20 -9.58 57.04 8.33
CA GLU A 20 -8.90 57.68 9.46
C GLU A 20 -9.05 57.10 10.87
N ASP A 21 -7.96 56.43 11.30
CA ASP A 21 -7.18 56.87 12.48
C ASP A 21 -5.74 56.37 12.27
N ASP A 22 -4.78 57.28 12.44
CA ASP A 22 -3.35 57.13 12.13
C ASP A 22 -2.60 56.37 13.26
N GLU A 23 -3.07 55.18 13.58
CA GLU A 23 -2.24 54.15 14.17
C GLU A 23 -1.74 53.31 13.00
N SER A 24 -0.42 53.18 12.84
CA SER A 24 0.18 52.33 11.82
C SER A 24 -0.16 50.86 12.16
N SER A 25 -1.38 50.45 11.84
CA SER A 25 -1.79 49.05 11.98
C SER A 25 -0.97 48.24 10.98
N VAL A 26 -0.20 47.29 11.49
CA VAL A 26 0.48 46.34 10.65
C VAL A 26 -0.62 45.42 10.05
N ASP A 27 -0.66 45.32 8.74
CA ASP A 27 -1.61 44.42 8.07
C ASP A 27 -1.29 42.98 8.41
N PRO A 28 -2.31 42.10 8.57
CA PRO A 28 -2.08 40.68 8.69
C PRO A 28 -1.29 40.11 7.51
N PRO A 29 -0.49 39.06 7.71
CA PRO A 29 0.29 38.45 6.64
C PRO A 29 -0.60 37.82 5.59
N THR A 30 -0.05 37.45 4.43
CA THR A 30 -0.72 36.63 3.42
C THR A 30 -0.09 35.26 3.43
N ALA A 31 -0.82 34.22 3.92
CA ALA A 31 -0.36 32.86 3.90
C ALA A 31 -0.43 32.27 2.50
N ARG A 32 0.64 31.65 2.04
CA ARG A 32 0.75 30.91 0.78
C ARG A 32 1.84 29.86 0.89
N PHE A 33 1.65 28.73 0.20
CA PHE A 33 2.69 27.72 0.05
C PHE A 33 2.53 26.95 -1.26
N THR A 34 3.58 26.22 -1.61
CA THR A 34 3.59 25.20 -2.65
C THR A 34 4.18 23.92 -2.06
N TYR A 35 3.99 22.79 -2.74
CA TYR A 35 4.54 21.52 -2.30
C TYR A 35 5.01 20.68 -3.48
N VAL A 36 5.90 19.72 -3.18
CA VAL A 36 6.38 18.70 -4.11
C VAL A 36 6.30 17.35 -3.39
N VAL A 37 5.64 16.38 -3.98
CA VAL A 37 5.64 14.99 -3.54
C VAL A 37 6.86 14.30 -4.13
N ASP A 38 7.57 13.52 -3.32
CA ASP A 38 8.71 12.70 -3.76
C ASP A 38 8.23 11.61 -4.73
N GLU A 39 8.80 11.57 -5.92
CA GLU A 39 8.38 10.64 -6.99
C GLU A 39 8.78 9.19 -6.69
N ASP A 40 9.78 8.96 -5.84
CA ASP A 40 10.30 7.63 -5.53
C ASP A 40 9.60 7.01 -4.29
N ASN A 41 8.98 7.83 -3.42
CA ASN A 41 8.31 7.36 -2.21
C ASN A 41 6.80 7.61 -2.21
N GLY A 42 6.34 8.72 -2.79
CA GLY A 42 4.92 9.12 -2.83
C GLY A 42 4.33 9.61 -1.50
N LEU A 43 5.00 9.37 -0.36
CA LEU A 43 4.56 9.76 0.98
C LEU A 43 5.43 10.84 1.62
N ILE A 44 6.53 11.24 0.97
CA ILE A 44 7.38 12.33 1.43
C ILE A 44 6.98 13.60 0.67
N VAL A 45 6.65 14.65 1.42
CA VAL A 45 6.24 15.93 0.84
C VAL A 45 7.14 17.06 1.35
N THR A 46 7.71 17.80 0.42
CA THR A 46 8.48 19.01 0.74
C THR A 46 7.63 20.23 0.49
N PHE A 47 7.41 21.02 1.53
CA PHE A 47 6.65 22.26 1.48
C PHE A 47 7.56 23.46 1.29
N THR A 48 7.15 24.41 0.45
CA THR A 48 7.84 25.67 0.26
C THR A 48 6.90 26.81 0.64
N ASN A 49 7.25 27.53 1.68
CA ASN A 49 6.52 28.71 2.11
C ASN A 49 6.68 29.86 1.11
N ALA A 50 5.58 30.46 0.74
CA ALA A 50 5.50 31.63 -0.14
C ALA A 50 4.67 32.78 0.49
N SER A 51 4.51 32.74 1.83
CA SER A 51 3.79 33.78 2.58
C SER A 51 4.51 35.10 2.51
N LEU A 52 3.74 36.18 2.61
CA LEU A 52 4.22 37.58 2.62
C LEU A 52 3.93 38.21 3.98
N ASP A 53 4.86 39.05 4.44
CA ASP A 53 4.74 39.91 5.63
C ASP A 53 4.49 39.11 6.94
N ALA A 54 5.05 37.90 7.06
CA ALA A 54 4.91 37.02 8.22
C ALA A 54 6.21 36.90 9.02
N ASP A 55 6.08 36.86 10.35
CA ASP A 55 7.19 36.69 11.30
C ASP A 55 7.35 35.22 11.74
N THR A 56 6.22 34.48 11.83
CA THR A 56 6.19 33.07 12.31
C THR A 56 5.22 32.22 11.51
N TYR A 57 5.47 30.92 11.54
CA TYR A 57 4.73 29.90 10.78
C TYR A 57 4.32 28.75 11.67
N SER A 58 3.15 28.17 11.38
CA SER A 58 2.69 26.91 11.96
C SER A 58 2.02 26.09 10.89
N TRP A 59 2.50 24.87 10.73
CA TRP A 59 1.97 23.88 9.81
C TRP A 59 1.19 22.82 10.56
N ASP A 60 0.01 22.47 10.05
CA ASP A 60 -0.75 21.27 10.38
C ASP A 60 -0.78 20.40 9.13
N PHE A 61 -0.26 19.19 9.20
CA PHE A 61 -0.15 18.29 8.04
C PHE A 61 -1.41 17.46 7.79
N GLY A 62 -2.41 17.53 8.69
CA GLY A 62 -3.69 16.82 8.56
C GLY A 62 -3.65 15.36 9.03
N ASP A 63 -2.53 14.91 9.61
CA ASP A 63 -2.33 13.58 10.19
C ASP A 63 -2.08 13.63 11.71
N SER A 64 -2.37 14.75 12.36
CA SER A 64 -2.08 15.08 13.75
C SER A 64 -0.64 15.48 14.04
N GLU A 65 0.23 15.55 13.04
CA GLU A 65 1.57 16.10 13.16
C GLU A 65 1.62 17.57 12.71
N SER A 66 2.63 18.30 13.18
CA SER A 66 2.77 19.74 12.93
C SER A 66 4.23 20.16 12.91
N SER A 67 4.51 21.34 12.32
CA SER A 67 5.85 21.97 12.29
C SER A 67 5.76 23.48 12.44
N THR A 68 6.84 24.09 12.95
CA THR A 68 7.03 25.55 12.98
C THR A 68 8.19 26.00 12.07
N GLU A 69 8.75 25.11 11.30
CA GLU A 69 9.79 25.43 10.35
C GLU A 69 9.23 26.30 9.21
N MET A 70 10.09 27.13 8.61
CA MET A 70 9.68 28.00 7.52
C MET A 70 9.21 27.21 6.30
N SER A 71 9.93 26.15 5.94
CA SER A 71 9.64 25.29 4.78
C SER A 71 9.99 23.86 5.14
N PRO A 72 9.07 23.11 5.78
CA PRO A 72 9.32 21.76 6.28
C PRO A 72 9.27 20.71 5.17
N SER A 73 9.86 19.56 5.46
CA SER A 73 9.55 18.31 4.80
C SER A 73 8.81 17.41 5.79
N HIS A 74 7.78 16.71 5.33
CA HIS A 74 7.00 15.79 6.15
C HIS A 74 6.84 14.44 5.47
N THR A 75 6.85 13.35 6.26
CA THR A 75 6.67 11.97 5.78
C THR A 75 5.37 11.43 6.38
N TYR A 76 4.41 11.16 5.53
CA TYR A 76 3.13 10.55 5.92
C TYR A 76 3.29 9.06 6.12
N ALA A 77 2.56 8.52 7.10
CA ALA A 77 2.66 7.10 7.47
C ALA A 77 1.85 6.17 6.55
N ALA A 78 0.86 6.70 5.82
CA ALA A 78 -0.07 5.91 5.01
C ALA A 78 -0.51 6.66 3.75
N ASP A 79 -1.04 5.92 2.79
CA ASP A 79 -1.79 6.46 1.67
C ASP A 79 -3.06 7.15 2.17
N GLY A 80 -3.47 8.22 1.51
CA GLY A 80 -4.68 8.93 1.93
C GLY A 80 -4.84 10.34 1.38
N GLU A 81 -5.89 11.00 1.83
CA GLU A 81 -6.13 12.42 1.61
C GLU A 81 -5.81 13.21 2.88
N TYR A 82 -4.92 14.18 2.77
CA TYR A 82 -4.46 15.00 3.86
C TYR A 82 -4.72 16.48 3.57
N THR A 83 -5.38 17.19 4.48
CA THR A 83 -5.57 18.64 4.36
C THR A 83 -4.48 19.35 5.14
N VAL A 84 -3.51 19.89 4.42
CA VAL A 84 -2.39 20.66 5.00
C VAL A 84 -2.79 22.11 5.15
N THR A 85 -2.53 22.68 6.32
CA THR A 85 -2.80 24.08 6.64
C THR A 85 -1.55 24.80 7.11
N LEU A 86 -1.16 25.87 6.42
CA LEU A 86 -0.15 26.82 6.88
C LEU A 86 -0.84 28.03 7.52
N THR A 87 -0.49 28.33 8.75
CA THR A 87 -0.84 29.59 9.42
C THR A 87 0.39 30.48 9.51
N ALA A 88 0.31 31.65 8.90
CA ALA A 88 1.32 32.71 8.95
C ALA A 88 0.87 33.82 9.91
N THR A 89 1.78 34.34 10.74
CA THR A 89 1.46 35.29 11.81
C THR A 89 2.48 36.42 11.82
N ASN A 90 1.99 37.63 12.05
CA ASN A 90 2.78 38.84 12.41
C ASN A 90 2.07 39.64 13.51
N SER A 91 2.57 40.81 13.85
CA SER A 91 1.97 41.68 14.86
C SER A 91 0.58 42.22 14.49
N GLY A 92 0.21 42.22 13.22
CA GLY A 92 -1.11 42.61 12.70
C GLY A 92 -2.17 41.48 12.75
N GLY A 93 -1.75 40.21 12.99
CA GLY A 93 -2.64 39.11 13.06
C GLY A 93 -2.13 37.82 12.40
N SER A 94 -3.03 36.92 12.08
CA SER A 94 -2.73 35.64 11.43
C SER A 94 -3.63 35.36 10.23
N THR A 95 -3.10 34.74 9.20
CA THR A 95 -3.88 34.18 8.08
C THR A 95 -3.48 32.73 7.83
N SER A 96 -4.37 31.98 7.21
CA SER A 96 -4.09 30.58 6.88
C SER A 96 -4.36 30.29 5.40
N ALA A 97 -3.62 29.32 4.86
CA ALA A 97 -3.84 28.72 3.55
C ALA A 97 -3.90 27.22 3.73
N SER A 98 -4.81 26.53 3.01
CA SER A 98 -4.98 25.08 3.08
C SER A 98 -5.04 24.47 1.68
N GLU A 99 -4.44 23.28 1.54
CA GLU A 99 -4.49 22.44 0.33
C GLU A 99 -4.76 20.99 0.73
N THR A 100 -5.52 20.26 -0.08
CA THR A 100 -5.74 18.83 0.11
C THR A 100 -4.84 18.05 -0.84
N LEU A 101 -4.03 17.17 -0.27
CA LEU A 101 -3.10 16.30 -0.98
C LEU A 101 -3.67 14.88 -1.00
N THR A 102 -3.69 14.24 -2.17
CA THR A 102 -3.91 12.80 -2.30
C THR A 102 -2.54 12.15 -2.47
N LEU A 103 -2.14 11.35 -1.49
CA LEU A 103 -0.84 10.68 -1.47
C LEU A 103 -1.02 9.19 -1.64
N THR A 104 -0.14 8.58 -2.44
CA THR A 104 -0.08 7.13 -2.68
C THR A 104 1.37 6.70 -2.66
N SER A 105 1.67 5.68 -1.86
CA SER A 105 3.01 5.11 -1.78
C SER A 105 3.44 4.49 -3.12
N VAL A 106 4.70 4.63 -3.45
CA VAL A 106 5.32 3.94 -4.57
C VAL A 106 5.90 2.63 -4.07
N LEU A 107 5.54 1.51 -4.69
CA LEU A 107 6.11 0.21 -4.37
C LEU A 107 7.58 0.19 -4.78
N THR A 108 8.45 -0.10 -3.82
CA THR A 108 9.87 -0.38 -4.04
C THR A 108 10.17 -1.85 -3.74
N LEU A 109 11.26 -2.39 -4.23
CA LEU A 109 11.70 -3.74 -3.87
C LEU A 109 11.93 -3.89 -2.36
N ALA A 110 12.37 -2.83 -1.69
CA ALA A 110 12.54 -2.81 -0.23
C ALA A 110 11.22 -2.98 0.54
N ASP A 111 10.12 -2.55 -0.03
CA ASP A 111 8.80 -2.66 0.60
C ASP A 111 8.24 -4.08 0.57
N LEU A 112 8.69 -4.90 -0.38
CA LEU A 112 8.36 -6.32 -0.44
C LEU A 112 9.14 -7.15 0.59
N ASN A 113 10.30 -6.67 1.06
CA ASN A 113 11.12 -7.35 2.07
C ASN A 113 10.42 -7.35 3.43
N ASP A 114 9.54 -8.31 3.60
CA ASP A 114 8.73 -8.45 4.80
C ASP A 114 8.24 -9.90 4.95
N THR A 115 7.59 -10.19 6.06
CA THR A 115 6.83 -11.42 6.26
C THR A 115 5.36 -11.14 6.01
N TRP A 116 4.82 -11.81 5.02
CA TRP A 116 3.45 -11.67 4.56
C TRP A 116 2.59 -12.83 5.01
N LYS A 117 1.34 -12.58 5.27
CA LYS A 117 0.30 -13.60 5.45
C LYS A 117 -0.95 -13.21 4.68
N VAL A 118 -1.80 -14.17 4.35
CA VAL A 118 -3.11 -13.87 3.76
C VAL A 118 -3.90 -13.00 4.74
N ALA A 119 -4.53 -11.93 4.24
CA ALA A 119 -5.35 -11.05 5.07
C ALA A 119 -6.52 -11.86 5.67
N PRO A 120 -6.71 -11.87 7.00
CA PRO A 120 -7.75 -12.66 7.65
C PRO A 120 -9.12 -11.96 7.56
N GLU A 121 -9.58 -11.72 6.34
CA GLU A 121 -10.83 -11.00 6.04
C GLU A 121 -11.56 -11.62 4.85
N ALA A 122 -12.87 -11.41 4.77
CA ALA A 122 -13.67 -11.81 3.61
C ALA A 122 -13.15 -11.11 2.35
N GLY A 123 -13.10 -11.84 1.25
CA GLY A 123 -12.61 -11.32 -0.03
C GLY A 123 -11.09 -11.38 -0.22
N ALA A 124 -10.31 -11.77 0.80
CA ALA A 124 -8.85 -11.84 0.69
C ALA A 124 -8.37 -12.88 -0.34
N LEU A 125 -9.19 -13.89 -0.63
CA LEU A 125 -9.03 -14.81 -1.75
C LEU A 125 -10.26 -14.72 -2.64
N ALA A 126 -10.03 -14.71 -3.94
CA ALA A 126 -11.12 -14.74 -4.92
C ALA A 126 -10.68 -15.43 -6.21
N VAL A 127 -11.62 -16.06 -6.92
CA VAL A 127 -11.37 -16.70 -8.23
C VAL A 127 -12.50 -16.39 -9.19
N GLY A 128 -12.15 -16.15 -10.45
CA GLY A 128 -13.08 -15.87 -11.53
C GLY A 128 -12.50 -16.01 -12.92
N PRO A 129 -13.29 -15.71 -13.97
CA PRO A 129 -12.90 -15.90 -15.37
C PRO A 129 -11.96 -14.82 -15.92
N SER A 130 -11.71 -13.75 -15.17
CA SER A 130 -10.83 -12.67 -15.56
C SER A 130 -10.09 -12.07 -14.37
N GLN A 131 -9.04 -11.34 -14.65
CA GLN A 131 -8.24 -10.67 -13.63
C GLN A 131 -9.14 -9.80 -12.72
N GLY A 132 -9.01 -10.00 -11.40
CA GLY A 132 -9.78 -9.26 -10.40
C GLY A 132 -11.22 -9.69 -10.21
N ASP A 133 -11.71 -10.63 -11.01
CA ASP A 133 -13.07 -11.16 -10.91
C ASP A 133 -13.13 -12.26 -9.84
N GLY A 134 -14.01 -12.11 -8.85
CA GLY A 134 -14.27 -13.10 -7.80
C GLY A 134 -15.62 -13.79 -7.96
N SER A 135 -16.22 -13.75 -9.15
CA SER A 135 -17.61 -14.19 -9.36
C SER A 135 -17.84 -15.69 -9.20
N TRP A 136 -16.80 -16.53 -9.35
CA TRP A 136 -16.94 -17.96 -9.15
C TRP A 136 -16.88 -18.35 -7.68
N TRP A 137 -15.98 -17.75 -6.93
CA TRP A 137 -15.87 -17.95 -5.50
C TRP A 137 -15.05 -16.82 -4.86
N SER A 138 -15.37 -16.50 -3.63
CA SER A 138 -14.63 -15.56 -2.80
C SER A 138 -14.67 -16.00 -1.35
N LEU A 139 -13.58 -15.82 -0.63
CA LEU A 139 -13.46 -16.13 0.79
C LEU A 139 -14.54 -15.40 1.59
N SER A 140 -15.35 -16.13 2.36
CA SER A 140 -16.35 -15.57 3.26
C SER A 140 -15.79 -15.38 4.68
N GLU A 141 -16.49 -14.63 5.53
CA GLU A 141 -16.17 -14.51 6.96
C GLU A 141 -16.12 -15.86 7.69
N ALA A 142 -17.01 -16.79 7.31
CA ALA A 142 -17.03 -18.15 7.85
C ALA A 142 -15.78 -18.94 7.41
N ASP A 143 -15.33 -18.76 6.17
CA ASP A 143 -14.12 -19.41 5.64
C ASP A 143 -12.87 -18.95 6.36
N VAL A 144 -12.76 -17.67 6.72
CA VAL A 144 -11.63 -17.13 7.51
C VAL A 144 -11.47 -17.92 8.81
N THR A 145 -12.58 -18.22 9.49
CA THR A 145 -12.57 -19.03 10.72
C THR A 145 -12.26 -20.50 10.44
N THR A 146 -12.89 -21.09 9.41
CA THR A 146 -12.73 -22.50 9.06
C THR A 146 -11.31 -22.81 8.59
N ARG A 147 -10.66 -21.87 7.89
CA ARG A 147 -9.30 -21.97 7.35
C ARG A 147 -8.25 -21.26 8.21
N ALA A 148 -8.46 -21.18 9.54
CA ALA A 148 -7.55 -20.47 10.44
C ALA A 148 -6.10 -20.97 10.35
N CYS A 149 -5.89 -22.27 10.10
CA CYS A 149 -4.58 -22.90 9.86
C CYS A 149 -3.85 -22.40 8.59
N PHE A 150 -4.55 -21.75 7.67
CA PHE A 150 -4.00 -21.14 6.49
C PHE A 150 -3.74 -19.64 6.69
N MET A 151 -4.50 -18.98 7.58
CA MET A 151 -4.37 -17.54 7.82
C MET A 151 -3.13 -17.18 8.63
N ASP A 152 -2.45 -18.14 9.23
CA ASP A 152 -1.19 -17.97 9.95
C ASP A 152 0.05 -18.40 9.17
N ASP A 153 -0.14 -18.99 7.98
CA ASP A 153 0.96 -19.28 7.03
C ASP A 153 1.74 -18.00 6.69
N LYS A 154 3.06 -18.11 6.71
CA LYS A 154 3.98 -16.99 6.53
C LYS A 154 4.80 -17.14 5.25
N TYR A 155 4.85 -16.07 4.49
CA TYR A 155 5.59 -15.94 3.24
C TYR A 155 6.62 -14.82 3.41
N THR A 156 7.91 -15.16 3.54
CA THR A 156 8.95 -14.15 3.79
C THR A 156 9.78 -13.92 2.54
N LEU A 157 9.79 -12.67 2.08
CA LEU A 157 10.63 -12.15 1.03
C LEU A 157 11.83 -11.43 1.68
N ASN A 158 13.04 -11.96 1.50
CA ASN A 158 14.25 -11.41 2.13
C ASN A 158 15.01 -10.47 1.19
N ALA A 159 15.72 -9.51 1.76
CA ALA A 159 16.49 -8.52 1.00
C ALA A 159 17.65 -9.14 0.15
N ASP A 160 18.02 -10.37 0.41
CA ASP A 160 19.01 -11.12 -0.38
C ASP A 160 18.42 -11.86 -1.58
N GLY A 161 17.11 -11.71 -1.84
CA GLY A 161 16.38 -12.39 -2.90
C GLY A 161 15.94 -13.81 -2.55
N SER A 162 16.16 -14.28 -1.32
CA SER A 162 15.63 -15.56 -0.87
C SER A 162 14.15 -15.43 -0.48
N PHE A 163 13.41 -16.52 -0.67
CA PHE A 163 12.02 -16.64 -0.30
C PHE A 163 11.79 -17.85 0.59
N SER A 164 10.94 -17.76 1.59
CA SER A 164 10.61 -18.88 2.46
C SER A 164 9.13 -18.93 2.81
N ILE A 165 8.63 -20.14 3.05
CA ILE A 165 7.25 -20.45 3.45
C ILE A 165 7.31 -21.17 4.79
N VAL A 166 6.54 -20.71 5.78
CA VAL A 166 6.41 -21.34 7.10
C VAL A 166 4.93 -21.53 7.41
N MET A 167 4.53 -22.78 7.64
CA MET A 167 3.15 -23.23 7.85
C MET A 167 2.94 -23.80 9.26
N ASP A 168 3.70 -23.40 10.23
CA ASP A 168 3.61 -23.70 11.68
C ASP A 168 3.03 -25.09 12.07
N GLY A 169 3.21 -26.12 11.19
CA GLY A 169 2.83 -27.51 11.39
C GLY A 169 1.53 -27.93 10.74
N GLU A 170 0.67 -27.01 10.35
CA GLU A 170 -0.54 -27.30 9.56
C GLU A 170 -0.86 -26.15 8.60
N THR A 171 -1.55 -26.46 7.51
CA THR A 171 -2.08 -25.52 6.53
C THR A 171 -3.39 -26.03 5.97
N TRP A 172 -4.05 -25.27 5.10
CA TRP A 172 -5.24 -25.73 4.39
C TRP A 172 -4.86 -26.66 3.25
N LEU A 173 -5.36 -27.89 3.32
CA LEU A 173 -5.19 -28.91 2.29
C LEU A 173 -6.46 -29.05 1.46
N GLU A 174 -6.28 -29.32 0.18
CA GLU A 174 -7.36 -29.56 -0.79
C GLU A 174 -7.22 -30.93 -1.45
N GLY A 175 -8.30 -31.43 -2.06
CA GLY A 175 -8.36 -32.77 -2.58
C GLY A 175 -7.22 -33.21 -3.48
N PHE A 176 -6.65 -32.29 -4.30
CA PHE A 176 -5.48 -32.61 -5.15
C PHE A 176 -4.19 -32.92 -4.34
N GLN A 177 -4.14 -32.56 -3.08
CA GLN A 177 -3.04 -32.85 -2.15
C GLN A 177 -3.20 -34.17 -1.42
N GLY A 178 -4.20 -34.98 -1.80
CA GLY A 178 -4.38 -36.35 -1.32
C GLY A 178 -5.24 -36.50 -0.06
N VAL A 179 -6.04 -35.49 0.26
CA VAL A 179 -7.07 -35.57 1.32
C VAL A 179 -8.44 -35.85 0.72
N ASP A 180 -9.32 -36.56 1.48
CA ASP A 180 -10.66 -36.92 1.03
C ASP A 180 -11.60 -35.71 0.92
N SER A 181 -11.34 -34.67 1.70
CA SER A 181 -12.05 -33.40 1.70
C SER A 181 -11.13 -32.29 2.18
N ASP A 182 -11.41 -31.05 1.74
CA ASP A 182 -10.66 -29.87 2.15
C ASP A 182 -10.65 -29.72 3.67
N GLN A 183 -9.46 -29.56 4.27
CA GLN A 183 -9.27 -29.53 5.73
C GLN A 183 -7.91 -28.95 6.14
N CYS A 184 -7.77 -28.58 7.40
CA CYS A 184 -6.47 -28.32 8.00
C CYS A 184 -5.68 -29.63 8.16
N GLY A 185 -4.38 -29.61 7.85
CA GLY A 185 -3.51 -30.77 7.99
C GLY A 185 -2.04 -30.44 7.79
N ALA A 186 -1.19 -31.45 8.01
CA ALA A 186 0.26 -31.28 7.82
C ALA A 186 0.59 -30.94 6.37
N PRO A 187 1.46 -29.95 6.12
CA PRO A 187 1.85 -29.56 4.76
C PRO A 187 2.39 -30.75 3.94
N VAL A 188 2.06 -30.77 2.64
CA VAL A 188 2.39 -31.87 1.72
C VAL A 188 3.35 -31.41 0.64
N ALA A 189 4.46 -32.15 0.48
CA ALA A 189 5.46 -31.87 -0.56
C ALA A 189 4.84 -31.91 -1.97
N PRO A 190 5.30 -31.06 -2.90
CA PRO A 190 6.40 -30.12 -2.79
C PRO A 190 6.00 -28.74 -2.22
N HIS A 191 4.77 -28.60 -1.74
CA HIS A 191 4.22 -27.34 -1.21
C HIS A 191 4.27 -27.27 0.33
N ASP A 192 5.26 -27.92 0.92
CA ASP A 192 5.44 -28.03 2.38
C ASP A 192 6.43 -27.01 2.96
N GLY A 193 6.91 -26.08 2.14
CA GLY A 193 7.88 -25.08 2.55
C GLY A 193 9.32 -25.57 2.70
N SER A 194 9.60 -26.86 2.45
CA SER A 194 10.93 -27.44 2.61
C SER A 194 11.92 -27.12 1.48
N GLY A 195 11.44 -26.51 0.38
CA GLY A 195 12.22 -26.15 -0.78
C GLY A 195 13.21 -24.99 -0.52
N SER A 196 14.13 -24.83 -1.46
CA SER A 196 14.97 -23.62 -1.54
C SER A 196 14.38 -22.70 -2.60
N TYR A 197 13.90 -21.55 -2.17
CA TYR A 197 13.19 -20.64 -3.05
C TYR A 197 13.90 -19.29 -3.15
N THR A 198 13.74 -18.64 -4.30
CA THR A 198 14.16 -17.27 -4.55
C THR A 198 13.02 -16.46 -5.14
N TYR A 199 13.14 -15.15 -5.14
CA TYR A 199 12.21 -14.28 -5.84
C TYR A 199 12.91 -13.17 -6.60
N GLU A 200 12.23 -12.69 -7.65
CA GLU A 200 12.54 -11.47 -8.37
C GLU A 200 11.26 -10.62 -8.46
N ALA A 201 11.39 -9.33 -8.34
CA ALA A 201 10.24 -8.42 -8.44
C ALA A 201 10.56 -7.19 -9.30
N THR A 202 9.51 -6.67 -9.92
CA THR A 202 9.44 -5.37 -10.56
C THR A 202 8.30 -4.58 -9.94
N GLU A 203 8.04 -3.35 -10.40
CA GLU A 203 6.89 -2.56 -9.96
C GLU A 203 5.53 -3.23 -10.22
N THR A 204 5.48 -4.20 -11.16
CA THR A 204 4.22 -4.82 -11.61
C THR A 204 4.18 -6.33 -11.48
N THR A 205 5.29 -6.98 -11.16
CA THR A 205 5.37 -8.45 -11.09
C THR A 205 6.19 -8.94 -9.91
N LEU A 206 5.77 -10.08 -9.35
CA LEU A 206 6.52 -10.87 -8.37
C LEU A 206 6.68 -12.29 -8.93
N THR A 207 7.91 -12.70 -9.22
CA THR A 207 8.24 -14.04 -9.69
C THR A 207 8.89 -14.84 -8.57
N LEU A 208 8.32 -15.99 -8.23
CA LEU A 208 8.87 -16.95 -7.29
C LEU A 208 9.52 -18.09 -8.06
N SER A 209 10.71 -18.52 -7.66
CA SER A 209 11.48 -19.59 -8.29
C SER A 209 11.84 -20.68 -7.28
N GLY A 210 11.74 -21.92 -7.71
CA GLY A 210 11.92 -23.15 -6.94
C GLY A 210 10.69 -24.06 -7.05
N GLU A 211 10.91 -25.37 -7.12
CA GLU A 211 9.81 -26.36 -7.20
C GLU A 211 8.92 -26.26 -5.96
N GLY A 212 7.62 -26.02 -6.16
CA GLY A 212 6.66 -25.87 -5.08
C GLY A 212 6.64 -24.47 -4.42
N ALA A 213 7.32 -23.46 -4.98
CA ALA A 213 7.22 -22.09 -4.49
C ALA A 213 5.83 -21.50 -4.80
N PHE A 214 5.19 -20.87 -3.81
CA PHE A 214 3.88 -20.21 -3.95
C PHE A 214 3.67 -19.15 -2.87
N MET A 215 2.72 -18.25 -3.10
CA MET A 215 2.07 -17.41 -2.10
C MET A 215 0.56 -17.59 -2.20
N GLY A 216 -0.12 -17.76 -1.09
CA GLY A 216 -1.54 -18.09 -1.03
C GLY A 216 -1.80 -19.60 -1.20
N LEU A 217 -2.73 -20.00 -2.06
CA LEU A 217 -3.08 -21.41 -2.22
C LEU A 217 -2.19 -22.11 -3.26
N PRO A 218 -1.68 -23.35 -2.95
CA PRO A 218 -0.86 -24.12 -3.89
C PRO A 218 -1.57 -24.45 -5.21
N LYS A 219 -2.91 -24.49 -5.24
CA LYS A 219 -3.66 -24.76 -6.47
C LYS A 219 -3.51 -23.69 -7.54
N ALA A 220 -3.19 -22.47 -7.18
CA ALA A 220 -2.84 -21.41 -8.13
C ALA A 220 -1.58 -21.76 -8.92
N ASN A 221 -0.71 -22.60 -8.34
CA ASN A 221 0.50 -23.14 -8.94
C ASN A 221 0.24 -24.47 -9.70
N ASN A 222 -0.88 -25.11 -9.48
CA ASN A 222 -1.23 -26.43 -10.04
C ASN A 222 -2.34 -26.37 -11.11
N ALA A 223 -2.40 -25.29 -11.89
CA ALA A 223 -3.35 -25.11 -13.00
C ALA A 223 -4.82 -25.47 -12.63
N GLY A 224 -5.24 -25.13 -11.41
CA GLY A 224 -6.61 -25.33 -10.96
C GLY A 224 -6.97 -26.77 -10.56
N GLU A 225 -6.08 -27.44 -9.85
CA GLU A 225 -6.35 -28.78 -9.26
C GLU A 225 -6.29 -29.96 -10.24
N LEU A 226 -5.54 -29.84 -11.30
CA LEU A 226 -5.37 -30.94 -12.24
C LEU A 226 -4.42 -32.01 -11.65
N PRO A 227 -4.81 -33.28 -11.58
CA PRO A 227 -4.08 -34.33 -10.83
C PRO A 227 -2.76 -34.77 -11.48
N ASN A 228 -2.41 -34.31 -12.67
CA ASN A 228 -1.23 -34.74 -13.41
C ASN A 228 -0.49 -33.56 -14.07
N VAL A 229 -0.53 -32.38 -13.47
CA VAL A 229 0.25 -31.23 -13.90
C VAL A 229 1.58 -31.24 -13.18
N ASP A 230 2.67 -31.13 -13.91
CA ASP A 230 4.00 -30.98 -13.32
C ASP A 230 4.04 -29.68 -12.50
N VAL A 231 4.59 -29.77 -11.29
CA VAL A 231 4.77 -28.59 -10.45
C VAL A 231 5.76 -27.65 -11.13
N PRO A 232 5.38 -26.40 -11.40
CA PRO A 232 6.28 -25.47 -12.05
C PRO A 232 7.48 -25.14 -11.16
N THR A 233 8.61 -24.85 -11.79
CA THR A 233 9.82 -24.41 -11.10
C THR A 233 9.88 -22.89 -10.94
N SER A 234 8.90 -22.18 -11.50
CA SER A 234 8.75 -20.72 -11.37
C SER A 234 7.32 -20.32 -11.66
N ILE A 235 6.80 -19.37 -10.89
CA ILE A 235 5.49 -18.75 -11.10
C ILE A 235 5.59 -17.24 -10.98
N THR A 236 4.75 -16.54 -11.72
CA THR A 236 4.74 -15.07 -11.72
C THR A 236 3.35 -14.55 -11.39
N TYR A 237 3.29 -13.73 -10.37
CA TYR A 237 2.11 -12.96 -9.99
C TYR A 237 2.19 -11.55 -10.59
N THR A 238 1.03 -11.00 -10.94
CA THR A 238 0.89 -9.56 -11.22
C THR A 238 0.62 -8.83 -9.91
N ILE A 239 1.39 -7.79 -9.62
CA ILE A 239 1.14 -6.88 -8.50
C ILE A 239 0.03 -5.92 -8.93
N ILE A 240 -1.11 -5.96 -8.23
CA ILE A 240 -2.28 -5.15 -8.54
C ILE A 240 -2.33 -3.90 -7.68
N GLU A 241 -1.99 -4.05 -6.41
CA GLU A 241 -2.07 -2.98 -5.43
C GLU A 241 -1.01 -3.18 -4.36
N PHE A 242 -0.42 -2.09 -3.94
CA PHE A 242 0.38 -2.00 -2.73
C PHE A 242 -0.05 -0.72 -1.98
N VAL A 243 -0.45 -0.89 -0.73
CA VAL A 243 -0.92 0.22 0.12
C VAL A 243 -0.19 0.17 1.46
N ARG A 244 0.19 1.34 1.98
CA ARG A 244 0.62 1.50 3.37
C ARG A 244 -0.54 2.11 4.14
N ASP A 245 -1.00 1.39 5.16
CA ASP A 245 -1.92 1.95 6.15
C ASP A 245 -1.20 2.08 7.50
N GLY A 246 -1.81 2.76 8.46
CA GLY A 246 -1.20 2.95 9.78
C GLY A 246 -0.99 1.66 10.58
N ALA A 247 -1.48 0.52 10.10
CA ALA A 247 -1.36 -0.80 10.73
C ALA A 247 -0.28 -1.68 10.07
N GLY A 248 0.16 -1.36 8.83
CA GLY A 248 1.15 -2.15 8.12
C GLY A 248 1.11 -1.94 6.62
N LYS A 249 1.47 -2.98 5.87
CA LYS A 249 1.45 -3.00 4.42
C LYS A 249 0.40 -4.00 3.92
N ARG A 250 -0.24 -3.68 2.80
CA ARG A 250 -1.19 -4.53 2.08
C ARG A 250 -0.70 -4.74 0.66
N LEU A 251 -0.67 -5.99 0.21
CA LEU A 251 -0.24 -6.40 -1.12
C LEU A 251 -1.34 -7.24 -1.78
N VAL A 252 -1.76 -6.87 -2.98
CA VAL A 252 -2.73 -7.63 -3.77
C VAL A 252 -2.03 -8.20 -4.99
N LEU A 253 -2.09 -9.53 -5.11
CA LEU A 253 -1.49 -10.29 -6.20
C LEU A 253 -2.56 -11.04 -6.99
N ASP A 254 -2.45 -10.99 -8.32
CA ASP A 254 -3.25 -11.81 -9.24
C ASP A 254 -2.36 -12.79 -9.99
N ILE A 255 -2.90 -13.97 -10.30
CA ILE A 255 -2.25 -14.96 -11.15
C ILE A 255 -3.27 -15.67 -12.05
N GLU A 256 -2.94 -15.83 -13.34
CA GLU A 256 -3.65 -16.73 -14.22
C GLU A 256 -3.03 -18.13 -14.10
N CYS A 257 -3.76 -19.09 -13.51
CA CYS A 257 -3.29 -20.46 -13.30
C CYS A 257 -3.83 -21.44 -14.35
N GLY A 258 -4.58 -20.96 -15.32
CA GLY A 258 -5.13 -21.72 -16.45
C GLY A 258 -5.93 -20.77 -17.32
N THR A 259 -6.15 -21.10 -18.61
CA THR A 259 -6.84 -20.19 -19.53
C THR A 259 -8.19 -19.73 -18.98
N GLY A 260 -8.27 -18.43 -18.65
CA GLY A 260 -9.47 -17.82 -18.06
C GLY A 260 -9.74 -18.25 -16.61
N VAL A 261 -8.73 -18.68 -15.87
CA VAL A 261 -8.84 -18.96 -14.42
C VAL A 261 -7.89 -18.02 -13.68
N TRP A 262 -8.45 -17.02 -13.06
CA TRP A 262 -7.69 -15.98 -12.34
C TRP A 262 -7.94 -16.09 -10.85
N TRP A 263 -6.84 -16.21 -10.09
CA TRP A 263 -6.85 -16.11 -8.64
C TRP A 263 -6.33 -14.75 -8.20
N ARG A 264 -7.01 -14.19 -7.21
CA ARG A 264 -6.58 -13.01 -6.46
C ARG A 264 -6.26 -13.39 -5.03
N PHE A 265 -5.16 -12.87 -4.52
CA PHE A 265 -4.73 -13.01 -3.13
C PHE A 265 -4.43 -11.64 -2.54
N THR A 266 -4.95 -11.38 -1.35
CA THR A 266 -4.63 -10.20 -0.57
C THR A 266 -3.80 -10.61 0.63
N PHE A 267 -2.66 -9.95 0.80
CA PHE A 267 -1.73 -10.18 1.89
C PHE A 267 -1.59 -8.93 2.75
N VAL A 268 -1.24 -9.15 4.03
CA VAL A 268 -0.86 -8.11 4.99
C VAL A 268 0.51 -8.44 5.56
N SER A 269 1.32 -7.41 5.83
CA SER A 269 2.60 -7.58 6.52
C SER A 269 2.39 -7.89 8.01
N GLN A 270 3.37 -8.57 8.63
CA GLN A 270 3.39 -8.85 10.06
C GLN A 270 4.12 -7.79 10.85
#